data_3276668fc05e5d19fa026a4e931c688d
#
_entry.id   3276668fc05e5d19fa026a4e931c688d
#
_cell.length_a   1.000
_cell.length_b   1.000
_cell.length_c   1.000
_cell.angle_alpha   90.00
_cell.angle_beta   90.00
_cell.angle_gamma   90.00
#
_symmetry.space_group_name_H-M   'P 1'
#
loop_
_entity.id
_entity.type
_entity.pdbx_description
1 polymer ?
#
loop_
_entity_poly.entity_id
_entity_poly.type
_entity_poly.pdbx_seq_one_letter_code
_entity_poly.pdbx_strand_id
1 'polypeptide(L)'
;MKKTRFTEEQMVTILREADATPVPEVAKKHGVSAATIYAWRKHFGGLAPTDVKRLRQLEHENGRLKKLVADLTLDIDILKEVSRKKW
;
A
#
# COMPACT_ATOMS: atom_id res chain seq x y z
N MET A 1 3.79 21.53 11.07
CA MET A 1 3.59 20.88 10.94
C MET A 1 3.16 19.97 11.05
N LYS A 2 3.00 19.53 11.07
CA LYS A 2 2.66 18.70 11.17
C LYS A 2 2.13 17.93 11.20
N LYS A 3 2.36 17.73 11.36
CA LYS A 3 1.48 17.10 11.26
C LYS A 3 1.21 15.77 11.53
N THR A 4 0.47 15.38 12.00
CA THR A 4 0.17 14.04 12.34
C THR A 4 0.00 13.17 11.13
N ARG A 5 0.65 12.06 11.14
CA ARG A 5 0.56 11.15 10.03
C ARG A 5 0.07 9.83 10.49
N PHE A 6 -0.87 9.28 9.74
CA PHE A 6 -1.41 7.97 10.04
C PHE A 6 -0.97 6.98 8.98
N THR A 7 -0.67 5.76 9.41
CA THR A 7 -0.38 4.70 8.45
C THR A 7 -1.70 4.28 7.82
N GLU A 8 -1.62 3.58 6.72
CA GLU A 8 -2.82 3.11 6.04
C GLU A 8 -3.62 2.17 6.94
N GLU A 9 -2.92 1.36 7.73
CA GLU A 9 -3.60 0.49 8.68
C GLU A 9 -4.37 1.29 9.72
N GLN A 10 -3.75 2.36 10.21
CA GLN A 10 -4.41 3.23 11.18
C GLN A 10 -5.62 3.92 10.57
N MET A 11 -5.49 4.36 9.32
CA MET A 11 -6.60 5.00 8.63
C MET A 11 -7.80 4.05 8.52
N VAL A 12 -7.53 2.81 8.14
CA VAL A 12 -8.61 1.82 8.01
C VAL A 12 -9.22 1.50 9.36
N THR A 13 -8.39 1.44 10.40
CA THR A 13 -8.90 1.19 11.75
C THR A 13 -9.84 2.31 12.18
N ILE A 14 -9.47 3.56 11.89
CA ILE A 14 -10.31 4.71 12.21
C ILE A 14 -11.61 4.67 11.41
N LEU A 15 -11.53 4.25 10.15
CA LEU A 15 -12.71 4.13 9.31
C LEU A 15 -13.69 3.11 9.87
N ARG A 16 -13.19 2.01 10.39
CA ARG A 16 -14.06 1.00 10.96
C ARG A 16 -14.72 1.53 12.23
N GLU A 17 -14.02 2.36 12.96
CA GLU A 17 -14.59 3.01 14.14
C GLU A 17 -15.75 3.90 13.72
N ALA A 18 -15.60 4.56 12.57
CA ALA A 18 -16.61 5.46 12.06
C ALA A 18 -17.88 4.74 11.58
N ASP A 19 -17.80 3.42 11.43
CA ASP A 19 -19.00 2.64 11.09
C ASP A 19 -19.97 2.56 12.26
N ALA A 20 -19.44 2.57 13.48
CA ALA A 20 -20.26 2.45 14.67
C ALA A 20 -20.45 3.78 15.38
N THR A 21 -19.59 4.75 15.13
CA THR A 21 -19.61 6.03 15.82
C THR A 21 -19.71 7.14 14.77
N PRO A 22 -20.48 8.21 15.04
CA PRO A 22 -20.59 9.30 14.08
C PRO A 22 -19.24 9.86 13.68
N VAL A 23 -19.09 10.16 12.41
CA VAL A 23 -17.84 10.68 11.88
C VAL A 23 -17.29 11.88 12.63
N PRO A 24 -18.11 12.89 12.98
CA PRO A 24 -17.59 14.03 13.73
C PRO A 24 -16.91 13.65 15.04
N GLU A 25 -17.46 12.66 15.74
CA GLU A 25 -16.91 12.22 17.01
C GLU A 25 -15.59 11.50 16.80
N VAL A 26 -15.54 10.64 15.79
CA VAL A 26 -14.32 9.92 15.45
C VAL A 26 -13.23 10.90 15.03
N ALA A 27 -13.60 11.88 14.24
CA ALA A 27 -12.66 12.90 13.79
C ALA A 27 -12.05 13.64 14.97
N LYS A 28 -12.91 14.04 15.89
CA LYS A 28 -12.45 14.76 17.07
C LYS A 28 -11.53 13.89 17.92
N LYS A 29 -11.90 12.64 18.10
CA LYS A 29 -11.13 11.72 18.91
C LYS A 29 -9.72 11.55 18.37
N HIS A 30 -9.58 11.50 17.07
CA HIS A 30 -8.28 11.26 16.43
C HIS A 30 -7.58 12.53 15.95
N GLY A 31 -8.18 13.69 16.20
CA GLY A 31 -7.54 14.94 15.84
C GLY A 31 -7.47 15.21 14.35
N VAL A 32 -8.44 14.71 13.59
CA VAL A 32 -8.51 14.96 12.15
C VAL A 32 -9.84 15.61 11.81
N SER A 33 -9.96 16.11 10.60
CA SER A 33 -11.22 16.71 10.17
C SER A 33 -12.14 15.61 9.64
N ALA A 34 -13.44 15.91 9.67
CA ALA A 34 -14.42 14.98 9.10
C ALA A 34 -14.15 14.76 7.61
N ALA A 35 -13.72 15.83 6.93
CA ALA A 35 -13.39 15.73 5.51
C ALA A 35 -12.27 14.72 5.28
N THR A 36 -11.30 14.67 6.18
CA THR A 36 -10.21 13.72 6.08
C THR A 36 -10.74 12.29 6.16
N ILE A 37 -11.68 12.04 7.10
CA ILE A 37 -12.24 10.71 7.24
C ILE A 37 -13.03 10.32 5.99
N TYR A 38 -13.77 11.26 5.41
CA TYR A 38 -14.51 10.97 4.19
C TYR A 38 -13.56 10.66 3.04
N ALA A 39 -12.43 11.36 2.97
CA ALA A 39 -11.43 11.08 1.94
C ALA A 39 -10.86 9.67 2.11
N TRP A 40 -10.57 9.30 3.35
CA TRP A 40 -10.06 7.96 3.63
C TRP A 40 -11.08 6.89 3.26
N ARG A 41 -12.36 7.17 3.54
CA ARG A 41 -13.41 6.23 3.20
C ARG A 41 -13.48 5.99 1.70
N LYS A 42 -13.23 7.02 0.92
CA LYS A 42 -13.22 6.90 -0.51
C LYS A 42 -12.08 5.99 -0.99
N HIS A 43 -10.93 6.08 -0.31
CA HIS A 43 -9.76 5.29 -0.67
C HIS A 43 -9.81 3.86 -0.16
N PHE A 44 -10.23 3.68 1.07
CA PHE A 44 -10.11 2.41 1.77
C PHE A 44 -11.41 1.79 2.21
N GLY A 45 -12.51 2.30 1.73
CA GLY A 45 -13.81 1.78 2.16
C GLY A 45 -13.92 0.30 1.87
N GLY A 46 -14.38 -0.44 2.87
CA GLY A 46 -14.55 -1.87 2.71
C GLY A 46 -13.35 -2.71 3.10
N LEU A 47 -12.22 -2.08 3.37
CA LEU A 47 -11.02 -2.82 3.75
C LEU A 47 -10.88 -2.92 5.27
N ALA A 48 -10.27 -4.00 5.73
CA ALA A 48 -9.90 -4.16 7.12
C ALA A 48 -8.41 -3.83 7.25
N PRO A 49 -7.93 -3.49 8.45
CA PRO A 49 -6.50 -3.22 8.63
C PRO A 49 -5.59 -4.36 8.18
N THR A 50 -6.04 -5.60 8.37
CA THR A 50 -5.26 -6.75 7.94
C THR A 50 -5.17 -6.81 6.42
N ASP A 51 -6.21 -6.33 5.72
CA ASP A 51 -6.21 -6.31 4.26
C ASP A 51 -5.16 -5.33 3.74
N VAL A 52 -5.06 -4.17 4.39
CA VAL A 52 -4.08 -3.17 4.00
C VAL A 52 -2.67 -3.71 4.19
N LYS A 53 -2.44 -4.35 5.32
CA LYS A 53 -1.14 -4.94 5.58
C LYS A 53 -0.78 -5.99 4.54
N ARG A 54 -1.75 -6.83 4.21
CA ARG A 54 -1.52 -7.86 3.21
C ARG A 54 -1.24 -7.28 1.84
N LEU A 55 -1.99 -6.23 1.47
CA LEU A 55 -1.75 -5.57 0.19
C LEU A 55 -0.35 -5.00 0.11
N ARG A 56 0.12 -4.41 1.19
CA ARG A 56 1.47 -3.86 1.21
C ARG A 56 2.51 -4.95 1.05
N GLN A 57 2.30 -6.07 1.71
CA GLN A 57 3.20 -7.20 1.58
C GLN A 57 3.21 -7.72 0.15
N LEU A 58 2.03 -7.82 -0.46
CA LEU A 58 1.93 -8.30 -1.83
C LEU A 58 2.58 -7.33 -2.82
N GLU A 59 2.41 -6.03 -2.60
CA GLU A 59 3.06 -5.03 -3.44
C GLU A 59 4.57 -5.13 -3.35
N HIS A 60 5.07 -5.29 -2.13
CA HIS A 60 6.49 -5.41 -1.91
C HIS A 60 7.04 -6.64 -2.61
N GLU A 61 6.36 -7.77 -2.43
CA GLU A 61 6.78 -9.01 -3.05
C GLU A 61 6.70 -8.95 -4.56
N ASN A 62 5.63 -8.31 -5.06
CA ASN A 62 5.46 -8.15 -6.48
C ASN A 62 6.61 -7.34 -7.08
N GLY A 63 7.02 -6.26 -6.40
CA GLY A 63 8.16 -5.47 -6.84
C GLY A 63 9.44 -6.26 -6.85
N ARG A 64 9.65 -7.07 -5.83
CA ARG A 64 10.83 -7.91 -5.73
C ARG A 64 10.86 -8.93 -6.87
N LEU A 65 9.73 -9.55 -7.12
CA LEU A 65 9.64 -10.54 -8.20
C LEU A 65 9.89 -9.92 -9.56
N LYS A 66 9.34 -8.74 -9.78
CA LYS A 66 9.57 -8.04 -11.03
C LYS A 66 11.03 -7.74 -11.26
N LYS A 67 11.71 -7.36 -10.20
CA LYS A 67 13.13 -7.08 -10.30
C LYS A 67 13.91 -8.34 -10.63
N LEU A 68 13.57 -9.46 -9.99
CA LEU A 68 14.23 -10.72 -10.25
C LEU A 68 14.03 -11.17 -11.69
N VAL A 69 12.80 -11.00 -12.19
CA VAL A 69 12.51 -11.36 -13.57
C VAL A 69 13.32 -10.50 -14.53
N ALA A 70 13.42 -9.21 -14.26
CA ALA A 70 14.19 -8.32 -15.11
C ALA A 70 15.66 -8.71 -15.12
N ASP A 71 16.22 -9.03 -13.94
CA ASP A 71 17.63 -9.44 -13.83
C ASP A 71 17.86 -10.74 -14.58
N LEU A 72 16.96 -11.69 -14.44
CA LEU A 72 17.09 -12.97 -15.13
C LEU A 72 17.00 -12.80 -16.64
N THR A 73 16.09 -11.94 -17.08
CA THR A 73 15.94 -11.67 -18.51
C THR A 73 17.21 -11.08 -19.07
N LEU A 74 17.79 -10.15 -18.32
CA LEU A 74 19.06 -9.54 -18.74
C LEU A 74 20.17 -10.59 -18.81
N ASP A 75 20.24 -11.46 -17.81
CA ASP A 75 21.24 -12.51 -17.79
C ASP A 75 21.10 -13.43 -18.99
N ILE A 76 19.87 -13.79 -19.33
CA ILE A 76 19.62 -14.63 -20.49
C ILE A 76 20.05 -13.94 -21.77
N ASP A 77 19.76 -12.66 -21.89
CA ASP A 77 20.16 -11.90 -23.07
C ASP A 77 21.69 -11.87 -23.20
N ILE A 78 22.38 -11.68 -22.09
CA ILE A 78 23.82 -11.66 -22.09
C ILE A 78 24.39 -13.03 -22.51
N LEU A 79 23.81 -14.08 -21.98
CA LEU A 79 24.25 -15.42 -22.33
C LEU A 79 24.01 -15.73 -23.79
N LYS A 80 22.91 -15.28 -24.33
CA LYS A 80 22.63 -15.48 -25.74
C LYS A 80 23.64 -14.73 -26.60
N GLU A 81 24.00 -13.54 -26.19
CA GLU A 81 24.95 -12.74 -26.91
C GLU A 81 26.29 -13.41 -26.94
N VAL A 82 26.74 -13.89 -25.80
CA VAL A 82 28.01 -14.60 -25.69
C VAL A 82 27.98 -15.85 -26.55
N SER A 83 26.92 -16.60 -26.51
CA SER A 83 26.79 -17.81 -27.28
C SER A 83 26.81 -17.54 -28.77
N ARG A 84 26.21 -16.44 -29.18
CA ARG A 84 26.15 -16.08 -30.60
C ARG A 84 27.51 -15.64 -31.12
N LYS A 85 28.28 -15.03 -30.25
CA LYS A 85 29.62 -14.59 -30.61
C LYS A 85 30.68 -15.69 -30.56
N LYS A 86 30.22 -16.85 -30.42
CA LYS A 86 31.08 -17.94 -30.35
C LYS A 86 32.04 -17.97 -31.52
N TRP A 87 33.29 -18.03 -31.23
CA TRP A 87 34.32 -17.96 -32.22
C TRP A 87 34.73 -19.35 -32.68
#